data_e6aaeaeb55757fa9870f98556d0eb7ad
#
_entry.id   e6aaeaeb55757fa9870f98556d0eb7ad
#
_cell.length_a   1.000
_cell.length_b   1.000
_cell.length_c   1.000
_cell.angle_alpha   90.00
_cell.angle_beta   90.00
_cell.angle_gamma   90.00
#
_symmetry.space_group_name_H-M   'P 1'
#
loop_
_entity.id
_entity.type
_entity.pdbx_description
1 polymer ?
#
loop_
_entity_poly.entity_id
_entity_poly.type
_entity_poly.pdbx_seq_one_letter_code
_entity_poly.pdbx_strand_id
1 'polypeptide(L)'
;MRADARGSESFGRQYRLGSNRNYRYVYRRGKAWPSRNLVLIHLKGRDLKIGFSVSGKVGNAVTRNRVRRCLREDVRRLRARMKCGRYVFIARTSIVNEPHAAITREMQKLLERAKLLRDEP
;
A
#
# COMPACT_ATOMS: atom_id res chain seq x y z
N MET A 1 24.63 -1.48 -2.01
CA MET A 1 24.28 -2.05 -2.01
C MET A 1 23.94 -2.17 -1.83
N ARG A 2 23.79 -1.82 -1.94
CA ARG A 2 23.15 -2.22 -1.89
C ARG A 2 22.54 -2.16 -1.30
N ALA A 3 22.23 -1.80 -1.07
CA ALA A 3 21.42 -2.01 -0.53
C ALA A 3 20.76 -1.86 -0.47
N ASP A 4 20.55 -1.47 -0.65
CA ASP A 4 19.77 -1.69 -0.59
C ASP A 4 19.28 -1.96 -0.94
N ALA A 5 20.06 -0.83 -1.37
CA ALA A 5 19.16 -1.52 -2.11
C ALA A 5 18.42 -2.54 -1.49
N ARG A 6 18.55 -2.65 -0.62
CA ARG A 6 17.77 -3.56 -0.04
C ARG A 6 16.44 -3.13 0.22
N GLY A 7 16.13 -1.87 0.39
CA GLY A 7 14.78 -1.39 0.54
C GLY A 7 13.94 -1.81 -0.63
N SER A 8 14.45 -1.64 -1.81
CA SER A 8 13.66 -2.02 -2.94
C SER A 8 13.59 -3.51 -3.08
N GLU A 9 14.60 -4.27 -2.67
CA GLU A 9 14.45 -5.69 -2.73
C GLU A 9 13.46 -6.19 -1.75
N SER A 10 13.32 -5.57 -0.59
CA SER A 10 12.34 -6.03 0.36
C SER A 10 10.92 -5.85 -0.16
N PHE A 11 10.64 -4.81 -0.94
CA PHE A 11 9.33 -4.66 -1.57
C PHE A 11 9.27 -5.35 -2.91
N GLY A 12 10.32 -5.22 -3.71
CA GLY A 12 10.45 -5.87 -4.99
C GLY A 12 9.85 -5.07 -6.14
N ARG A 13 10.66 -4.89 -7.19
CA ARG A 13 10.23 -4.15 -8.37
C ARG A 13 9.04 -4.82 -9.03
N GLN A 14 9.00 -6.14 -9.01
CA GLN A 14 7.94 -6.90 -9.65
C GLN A 14 6.57 -6.63 -9.06
N TYR A 15 6.51 -6.10 -7.83
CA TYR A 15 5.23 -5.81 -7.18
C TYR A 15 4.78 -4.38 -7.35
N ARG A 16 5.59 -3.54 -8.00
CA ARG A 16 5.23 -2.13 -8.17
C ARG A 16 4.17 -1.96 -9.23
N LEU A 17 3.19 -1.14 -8.94
CA LEU A 17 2.12 -0.84 -9.89
C LEU A 17 2.63 -0.08 -11.09
N GLY A 18 3.58 0.84 -10.89
CA GLY A 18 4.27 1.50 -11.99
C GLY A 18 3.69 2.86 -12.36
N SER A 19 3.28 3.01 -13.60
CA SER A 19 3.00 4.31 -14.20
C SER A 19 1.71 4.96 -13.71
N ASN A 20 1.58 6.27 -13.96
CA ASN A 20 0.36 7.00 -13.65
C ASN A 20 -0.86 6.42 -14.37
N ARG A 21 -0.65 5.87 -15.57
CA ARG A 21 -1.74 5.22 -16.30
C ARG A 21 -2.29 4.05 -15.49
N ASN A 22 -1.41 3.25 -14.89
CA ASN A 22 -1.84 2.11 -14.10
C ASN A 22 -2.60 2.55 -12.86
N TYR A 23 -2.14 3.64 -12.20
CA TYR A 23 -2.85 4.18 -11.05
C TYR A 23 -4.24 4.65 -11.44
N ARG A 24 -4.35 5.41 -12.54
CA ARG A 24 -5.64 5.91 -12.98
C ARG A 24 -6.60 4.78 -13.34
N TYR A 25 -6.06 3.73 -13.93
CA TYR A 25 -6.88 2.56 -14.27
C TYR A 25 -7.48 1.94 -13.02
N VAL A 26 -6.66 1.75 -11.99
CA VAL A 26 -7.13 1.18 -10.72
C VAL A 26 -8.14 2.11 -10.06
N TYR A 27 -7.90 3.42 -10.06
CA TYR A 27 -8.84 4.37 -9.48
C TYR A 27 -10.20 4.30 -10.17
N ARG A 28 -10.20 4.16 -11.48
CA ARG A 28 -11.43 4.19 -12.24
C ARG A 28 -12.22 2.88 -12.14
N ARG A 29 -11.53 1.76 -12.08
CA ARG A 29 -12.15 0.45 -12.17
C ARG A 29 -12.21 -0.31 -10.86
N GLY A 30 -11.44 0.09 -9.87
CA GLY A 30 -11.34 -0.64 -8.63
C GLY A 30 -12.41 -0.30 -7.64
N LYS A 31 -12.50 -1.11 -6.59
CA LYS A 31 -13.42 -0.88 -5.48
C LYS A 31 -12.66 -0.22 -4.33
N ALA A 32 -13.26 0.80 -3.73
CA ALA A 32 -12.64 1.56 -2.66
C ALA A 32 -13.07 1.08 -1.28
N TRP A 33 -12.11 1.00 -0.37
CA TRP A 33 -12.33 0.59 1.01
C TRP A 33 -11.69 1.65 1.91
N PRO A 34 -12.48 2.61 2.42
CA PRO A 34 -11.89 3.68 3.23
C PRO A 34 -11.71 3.25 4.68
N SER A 35 -10.73 3.86 5.34
CA SER A 35 -10.55 3.75 6.77
C SER A 35 -10.08 5.11 7.28
N ARG A 36 -9.71 5.19 8.56
CA ARG A 36 -9.38 6.47 9.17
C ARG A 36 -8.19 7.17 8.51
N ASN A 37 -7.13 6.45 8.25
CA ASN A 37 -5.88 7.03 7.75
C ASN A 37 -5.52 6.59 6.35
N LEU A 38 -6.27 5.64 5.78
CA LEU A 38 -5.97 5.05 4.49
C LEU A 38 -7.24 4.85 3.68
N VAL A 39 -7.08 4.89 2.37
CA VAL A 39 -8.11 4.39 1.46
C VAL A 39 -7.44 3.33 0.61
N LEU A 40 -8.00 2.13 0.62
CA LEU A 40 -7.51 1.05 -0.23
C LEU A 40 -8.40 0.99 -1.47
N ILE A 41 -7.77 0.95 -2.64
CA ILE A 41 -8.51 0.67 -3.87
C ILE A 41 -7.96 -0.62 -4.44
N HIS A 42 -8.84 -1.54 -4.76
CA HIS A 42 -8.44 -2.85 -5.25
C HIS A 42 -9.19 -3.21 -6.54
N LEU A 43 -8.45 -3.77 -7.47
CA LEU A 43 -8.98 -4.26 -8.73
C LEU A 43 -8.43 -5.65 -8.97
N LYS A 44 -9.30 -6.61 -9.26
CA LYS A 44 -8.85 -7.98 -9.50
C LYS A 44 -7.87 -8.04 -10.66
N GLY A 45 -6.90 -8.93 -10.56
CA GLY A 45 -5.90 -9.13 -11.59
C GLY A 45 -5.19 -10.44 -11.39
N ARG A 46 -4.38 -10.80 -12.37
CA ARG A 46 -3.69 -12.10 -12.36
C ARG A 46 -2.49 -12.12 -11.43
N ASP A 47 -1.79 -11.00 -11.33
CA ASP A 47 -0.60 -10.91 -10.52
C ASP A 47 -0.81 -9.86 -9.44
N LEU A 48 0.14 -9.77 -8.53
CA LEU A 48 0.05 -8.85 -7.41
C LEU A 48 0.86 -7.59 -7.75
N LYS A 49 0.16 -6.46 -7.85
CA LYS A 49 0.78 -5.16 -8.09
C LYS A 49 0.26 -4.17 -7.07
N ILE A 50 1.15 -3.37 -6.51
CA ILE A 50 0.81 -2.49 -5.41
C ILE A 50 1.40 -1.11 -5.65
N GLY A 51 0.59 -0.09 -5.42
CA GLY A 51 1.03 1.28 -5.50
C GLY A 51 0.66 2.04 -4.24
N PHE A 52 1.36 3.14 -4.01
CA PHE A 52 1.13 4.00 -2.86
C PHE A 52 0.95 5.42 -3.34
N SER A 53 -0.06 6.10 -2.80
CA SER A 53 -0.32 7.49 -3.14
C SER A 53 -0.23 8.32 -1.87
N VAL A 54 0.82 9.15 -1.79
CA VAL A 54 1.04 10.03 -0.64
C VAL A 54 1.22 11.43 -1.20
N SER A 55 0.16 12.22 -1.16
CA SER A 55 0.16 13.54 -1.79
C SER A 55 0.90 14.57 -0.95
N GLY A 56 1.17 15.73 -1.57
CA GLY A 56 1.80 16.83 -0.86
C GLY A 56 1.01 17.34 0.32
N LYS A 57 -0.30 17.07 0.37
CA LYS A 57 -1.14 17.48 1.50
C LYS A 57 -0.79 16.74 2.78
N VAL A 58 -0.17 15.58 2.67
CA VAL A 58 0.23 14.80 3.85
C VAL A 58 1.38 15.47 4.57
N GLY A 59 2.31 16.09 3.84
CA GLY A 59 3.42 16.78 4.46
C GLY A 59 4.55 17.01 3.47
N ASN A 60 5.70 17.43 4.01
CA ASN A 60 6.88 17.68 3.18
C ASN A 60 7.48 16.33 2.73
N ALA A 61 8.56 16.43 1.95
CA ALA A 61 9.18 15.22 1.36
C ALA A 61 9.63 14.22 2.40
N VAL A 62 10.19 14.70 3.51
CA VAL A 62 10.65 13.81 4.58
C VAL A 62 9.49 13.03 5.17
N THR A 63 8.40 13.74 5.48
CA THR A 63 7.19 13.11 6.03
C THR A 63 6.60 12.11 5.07
N ARG A 64 6.47 12.49 3.79
CA ARG A 64 5.90 11.59 2.80
C ARG A 64 6.74 10.34 2.61
N ASN A 65 8.06 10.49 2.62
CA ASN A 65 8.95 9.34 2.48
C ASN A 65 8.82 8.40 3.68
N ARG A 66 8.66 8.96 4.89
CA ARG A 66 8.46 8.15 6.09
C ARG A 66 7.18 7.35 5.98
N VAL A 67 6.10 7.99 5.54
CA VAL A 67 4.81 7.31 5.38
C VAL A 67 4.93 6.18 4.35
N ARG A 68 5.53 6.46 3.19
CA ARG A 68 5.72 5.43 2.17
C ARG A 68 6.51 4.25 2.69
N ARG A 69 7.55 4.53 3.49
CA ARG A 69 8.38 3.47 4.04
C ARG A 69 7.57 2.58 4.98
N CYS A 70 6.74 3.19 5.84
CA CYS A 70 5.86 2.43 6.72
C CYS A 70 4.92 1.53 5.93
N LEU A 71 4.29 2.09 4.89
CA LEU A 71 3.33 1.32 4.10
C LEU A 71 4.01 0.19 3.35
N ARG A 72 5.18 0.43 2.79
CA ARG A 72 5.93 -0.62 2.10
C ARG A 72 6.31 -1.75 3.04
N GLU A 73 6.73 -1.39 4.25
CA GLU A 73 7.12 -2.39 5.23
C GLU A 73 5.93 -3.27 5.60
N ASP A 74 4.76 -2.67 5.78
CA ASP A 74 3.56 -3.41 6.14
C ASP A 74 3.13 -4.33 5.00
N VAL A 75 3.17 -3.84 3.76
CA VAL A 75 2.82 -4.66 2.60
C VAL A 75 3.81 -5.81 2.46
N ARG A 76 5.10 -5.53 2.67
CA ARG A 76 6.11 -6.57 2.56
C ARG A 76 5.80 -7.75 3.49
N ARG A 77 5.31 -7.45 4.69
CA ARG A 77 4.97 -8.48 5.66
C ARG A 77 3.72 -9.26 5.30
N LEU A 78 2.76 -8.58 4.65
CA LEU A 78 1.47 -9.19 4.35
C LEU A 78 1.39 -9.79 2.96
N ARG A 79 2.36 -9.49 2.13
CA ARG A 79 2.34 -9.78 0.70
C ARG A 79 2.07 -11.25 0.39
N ALA A 80 2.67 -12.16 1.14
CA ALA A 80 2.49 -13.59 0.89
C ALA A 80 1.06 -14.05 1.07
N ARG A 81 0.28 -13.31 1.86
CA ARG A 81 -1.11 -13.65 2.12
C ARG A 81 -2.10 -12.82 1.29
N MET A 82 -1.63 -11.80 0.59
CA MET A 82 -2.51 -10.94 -0.18
C MET A 82 -2.95 -11.65 -1.45
N LYS A 83 -4.24 -11.54 -1.74
CA LYS A 83 -4.78 -12.11 -2.97
C LYS A 83 -4.30 -11.32 -4.16
N CYS A 84 -4.20 -11.96 -5.31
CA CYS A 84 -3.74 -11.31 -6.52
C CYS A 84 -4.65 -10.16 -6.91
N GLY A 85 -4.07 -9.18 -7.58
CA GLY A 85 -4.81 -8.01 -8.02
C GLY A 85 -3.96 -6.77 -7.95
N ARG A 86 -4.57 -5.66 -8.29
CA ARG A 86 -3.91 -4.37 -8.24
C ARG A 86 -4.43 -3.58 -7.05
N TYR A 87 -3.51 -3.09 -6.23
CA TYR A 87 -3.81 -2.39 -5.00
C TYR A 87 -3.23 -0.99 -5.05
N VAL A 88 -3.98 0.00 -4.58
CA VAL A 88 -3.43 1.31 -4.31
C VAL A 88 -3.82 1.69 -2.88
N PHE A 89 -2.82 2.01 -2.06
CA PHE A 89 -3.05 2.52 -0.72
C PHE A 89 -2.85 4.03 -0.76
N ILE A 90 -3.92 4.76 -0.48
CA ILE A 90 -3.88 6.22 -0.47
C ILE A 90 -3.79 6.69 0.98
N ALA A 91 -2.76 7.46 1.30
CA ALA A 91 -2.59 7.98 2.65
C ALA A 91 -3.42 9.24 2.82
N ARG A 92 -4.20 9.28 3.90
CA ARG A 92 -4.96 10.47 4.26
C ARG A 92 -4.08 11.35 5.14
N THR A 93 -4.43 12.65 5.22
CA THR A 93 -3.60 13.59 5.96
C THR A 93 -3.46 13.24 7.43
N SER A 94 -4.45 12.58 8.00
CA SER A 94 -4.42 12.17 9.41
C SER A 94 -3.32 11.17 9.73
N ILE A 95 -2.75 10.51 8.71
CA ILE A 95 -1.78 9.45 8.93
C ILE A 95 -0.49 9.96 9.57
N VAL A 96 -0.20 11.26 9.42
CA VAL A 96 1.06 11.81 9.94
C VAL A 96 1.15 11.74 11.46
N ASN A 97 0.02 11.67 12.13
CA ASN A 97 -0.01 11.62 13.59
C ASN A 97 -0.02 10.23 14.17
N GLU A 98 0.04 9.21 13.31
CA GLU A 98 -0.07 7.83 13.75
C GLU A 98 1.28 7.16 13.88
N PRO A 99 1.50 6.40 14.96
CA PRO A 99 2.70 5.58 15.04
C PRO A 99 2.62 4.43 14.05
N HIS A 100 3.76 3.89 13.66
CA HIS A 100 3.81 2.82 12.66
C HIS A 100 2.93 1.62 13.08
N ALA A 101 2.96 1.26 14.37
CA ALA A 101 2.17 0.12 14.84
C ALA A 101 0.67 0.30 14.56
N ALA A 102 0.16 1.53 14.69
CA ALA A 102 -1.24 1.80 14.41
C ALA A 102 -1.53 1.68 12.92
N ILE A 103 -0.62 2.15 12.08
CA ILE A 103 -0.77 2.03 10.63
C ILE A 103 -0.77 0.56 10.22
N THR A 104 0.11 -0.22 10.81
CA THR A 104 0.21 -1.65 10.55
C THR A 104 -1.11 -2.36 10.86
N ARG A 105 -1.67 -2.07 12.02
CA ARG A 105 -2.96 -2.69 12.40
C ARG A 105 -4.07 -2.25 11.47
N GLU A 106 -4.09 -0.98 11.11
CA GLU A 106 -5.13 -0.46 10.24
C GLU A 106 -5.08 -1.11 8.86
N MET A 107 -3.89 -1.26 8.30
CA MET A 107 -3.74 -1.91 7.00
C MET A 107 -4.22 -3.35 7.05
N GLN A 108 -3.84 -4.08 8.08
CA GLN A 108 -4.27 -5.47 8.20
C GLN A 108 -5.78 -5.58 8.30
N LYS A 109 -6.40 -4.75 9.15
CA LYS A 109 -7.85 -4.78 9.31
C LYS A 109 -8.57 -4.39 8.01
N LEU A 110 -8.00 -3.45 7.28
CA LEU A 110 -8.58 -3.01 6.02
C LEU A 110 -8.59 -4.14 5.00
N LEU A 111 -7.48 -4.86 4.90
CA LEU A 111 -7.38 -6.01 3.99
C LEU A 111 -8.30 -7.15 4.44
N GLU A 112 -8.43 -7.36 5.74
CA GLU A 112 -9.34 -8.39 6.26
C GLU A 112 -10.79 -8.03 5.95
N ARG A 113 -11.16 -6.77 6.17
CA ARG A 113 -12.53 -6.32 5.89
C ARG A 113 -12.87 -6.47 4.41
N ALA A 114 -11.92 -6.24 3.55
CA ALA A 114 -12.10 -6.38 2.12
C ALA A 114 -11.98 -7.83 1.65
N LYS A 115 -11.64 -8.75 2.56
CA LYS A 115 -11.47 -10.18 2.26
C LYS A 115 -10.37 -10.42 1.23
N LEU A 116 -9.27 -9.68 1.37
CA LEU A 116 -8.15 -9.74 0.45
C LEU A 116 -6.93 -10.47 1.02
N LEU A 117 -7.04 -11.02 2.23
CA LEU A 117 -5.99 -11.85 2.80
C LEU A 117 -6.44 -13.31 2.77
N ARG A 118 -5.53 -14.17 2.29
CA ARG A 118 -5.74 -15.60 2.41
C ARG A 118 -5.45 -16.01 3.85
N ASP A 119 -5.96 -17.16 4.26
CA ASP A 119 -5.72 -17.62 5.61
C ASP A 119 -4.23 -17.90 5.75
N GLU A 120 -3.75 -19.01 5.95
CA GLU A 120 -2.32 -19.22 6.08
C GLU A 120 -1.68 -19.39 4.71
N PRO A 121 -0.45 -18.92 4.52
CA PRO A 121 0.24 -19.14 3.27
C PRO A 121 0.59 -20.60 3.10
#